data_96d13ba9294c551e892c15fd7183feed
#
_entry.id   96d13ba9294c551e892c15fd7183feed
#
_cell.length_a   1.000
_cell.length_b   1.000
_cell.length_c   1.000
_cell.angle_alpha   90.00
_cell.angle_beta   90.00
_cell.angle_gamma   90.00
#
_symmetry.space_group_name_H-M   'P 1'
#
loop_
_entity.id
_entity.type
_entity.pdbx_description
1 polymer ?
#
loop_
_entity_poly.entity_id
_entity_poly.type
_entity_poly.pdbx_seq_one_letter_code
_entity_poly.pdbx_strand_id
1 'polypeptide(L)'
;GTLAGVEDDVKVSAEDSSYTHPEEVEEFVTRTGCDSLAIAIGTSHGAYKFTPEQCTRNEQGILVPPPLRFDVLEEVSKRLPGFPIVLHGSSSVPQAFVDKINAHGGKMPDAIGIPEDELRHAAQLSVCKINIDSDIRLAITASIREYFDEHPDHFDPRQYLKPARQAVKDMVAHKLVNVLGCNGKA
;
A
#
# COMPACT_ATOMS: atom_id res chain seq x y z
N GLY A 1 2.92 16.93 6.14
CA GLY A 1 1.88 16.01 6.64
C GLY A 1 2.48 14.81 7.36
N THR A 2 1.65 14.10 8.10
CA THR A 2 2.05 12.93 8.90
C THR A 2 1.15 11.76 8.56
N LEU A 3 1.73 10.60 8.25
CA LEU A 3 0.99 9.37 7.98
C LEU A 3 0.57 8.69 9.30
N ALA A 4 -0.66 8.19 9.35
CA ALA A 4 -1.12 7.30 10.41
C ALA A 4 -0.57 5.89 10.26
N GLY A 5 -0.72 5.06 11.30
CA GLY A 5 -0.35 3.65 11.31
C GLY A 5 0.93 3.36 12.08
N VAL A 6 1.51 2.20 11.80
CA VAL A 6 2.73 1.71 12.46
C VAL A 6 3.81 1.51 11.43
N GLU A 7 4.92 2.24 11.60
CA GLU A 7 6.14 2.05 10.83
C GLU A 7 7.28 1.76 11.82
N ASP A 8 7.92 0.61 11.66
CA ASP A 8 8.89 0.06 12.61
C ASP A 8 8.30 0.05 14.04
N ASP A 9 8.91 0.77 14.99
CA ASP A 9 8.47 0.88 16.38
C ASP A 9 7.63 2.15 16.65
N VAL A 10 7.38 2.98 15.63
CA VAL A 10 6.64 4.24 15.76
C VAL A 10 5.19 4.03 15.37
N LYS A 11 4.27 4.37 16.30
CA LYS A 11 2.83 4.37 16.06
C LYS A 11 2.29 5.79 16.06
N VAL A 12 1.66 6.19 14.96
CA VAL A 12 0.96 7.46 14.84
C VAL A 12 -0.55 7.18 14.80
N SER A 13 -1.31 7.83 15.68
CA SER A 13 -2.77 7.70 15.69
C SER A 13 -3.39 8.42 14.48
N ALA A 14 -4.63 8.07 14.14
CA ALA A 14 -5.37 8.78 13.10
C ALA A 14 -5.61 10.27 13.45
N GLU A 15 -5.71 10.58 14.74
CA GLU A 15 -5.92 11.94 15.26
C GLU A 15 -4.65 12.79 15.12
N ASP A 16 -3.48 12.17 15.22
CA ASP A 16 -2.18 12.85 15.08
C ASP A 16 -1.70 12.90 13.61
N SER A 17 -2.42 12.27 12.69
CA SER A 17 -2.13 12.32 11.27
C SER A 17 -2.63 13.62 10.63
N SER A 18 -1.89 14.13 9.67
CA SER A 18 -2.27 15.35 8.95
C SER A 18 -1.97 15.23 7.47
N TYR A 19 -2.87 15.77 6.66
CA TYR A 19 -2.61 15.89 5.22
C TYR A 19 -1.50 16.91 4.96
N THR A 20 -0.78 16.69 3.88
CA THR A 20 0.23 17.65 3.41
C THR A 20 -0.46 18.90 2.85
N HIS A 21 0.08 20.07 3.17
CA HIS A 21 -0.33 21.35 2.58
C HIS A 21 0.55 21.65 1.37
N PRO A 22 -0.02 21.89 0.18
CA PRO A 22 0.74 22.11 -1.06
C PRO A 22 1.74 23.28 -0.98
N GLU A 23 1.41 24.33 -0.22
CA GLU A 23 2.29 25.48 0.01
C GLU A 23 3.57 25.09 0.75
N GLU A 24 3.45 24.19 1.74
CA GLU A 24 4.60 23.68 2.50
C GLU A 24 5.50 22.83 1.64
N VAL A 25 4.93 22.06 0.68
CA VAL A 25 5.72 21.29 -0.29
C VAL A 25 6.57 22.20 -1.16
N GLU A 26 5.97 23.24 -1.73
CA GLU A 26 6.65 24.22 -2.58
C GLU A 26 7.77 24.91 -1.82
N GLU A 27 7.50 25.40 -0.60
CA GLU A 27 8.50 26.02 0.26
C GLU A 27 9.64 25.05 0.60
N PHE A 28 9.31 23.82 1.00
CA PHE A 28 10.28 22.82 1.40
C PHE A 28 11.22 22.47 0.25
N VAL A 29 10.67 22.16 -0.92
CA VAL A 29 11.46 21.82 -2.12
C VAL A 29 12.35 22.99 -2.53
N THR A 30 11.81 24.20 -2.56
CA THR A 30 12.56 25.41 -2.92
C THR A 30 13.72 25.66 -1.96
N ARG A 31 13.52 25.46 -0.66
CA ARG A 31 14.55 25.74 0.36
C ARG A 31 15.59 24.64 0.49
N THR A 32 15.22 23.39 0.25
CA THR A 32 16.13 22.25 0.46
C THR A 32 16.81 21.80 -0.82
N GLY A 33 16.19 22.01 -1.98
CA GLY A 33 16.67 21.49 -3.26
C GLY A 33 16.63 19.97 -3.33
N CYS A 34 15.74 19.29 -2.58
CA CYS A 34 15.63 17.82 -2.64
C CYS A 34 15.12 17.35 -4.01
N ASP A 35 15.51 16.13 -4.41
CA ASP A 35 15.18 15.56 -5.73
C ASP A 35 13.78 14.91 -5.78
N SER A 36 13.23 14.55 -4.63
CA SER A 36 11.89 13.97 -4.49
C SER A 36 11.38 14.16 -3.07
N LEU A 37 10.07 14.12 -2.88
CA LEU A 37 9.46 14.30 -1.56
C LEU A 37 8.30 13.33 -1.36
N ALA A 38 8.24 12.70 -0.19
CA ALA A 38 7.08 11.96 0.24
C ALA A 38 6.03 12.89 0.86
N ILE A 39 4.77 12.72 0.47
CA ILE A 39 3.66 13.52 0.98
C ILE A 39 2.55 12.64 1.56
N ALA A 40 1.74 13.21 2.45
CA ALA A 40 0.60 12.55 3.08
C ALA A 40 -0.70 13.00 2.41
N ILE A 41 -1.36 12.07 1.70
CA ILE A 41 -2.64 12.30 1.01
C ILE A 41 -3.73 11.31 1.44
N GLY A 42 -3.59 10.66 2.60
CA GLY A 42 -4.57 9.71 3.14
C GLY A 42 -4.11 8.26 3.14
N THR A 43 -2.85 7.98 2.77
CA THR A 43 -2.26 6.66 2.95
C THR A 43 -1.86 6.43 4.42
N SER A 44 -1.72 5.16 4.83
CA SER A 44 -1.39 4.77 6.19
C SER A 44 -0.54 3.51 6.20
N HIS A 45 0.35 3.37 7.18
CA HIS A 45 1.22 2.21 7.31
C HIS A 45 0.48 0.96 7.82
N GLY A 46 1.00 -0.24 7.47
CA GLY A 46 0.49 -1.53 7.93
C GLY A 46 -0.64 -2.11 7.07
N ALA A 47 -1.23 -3.22 7.54
CA ALA A 47 -2.33 -3.93 6.88
C ALA A 47 -3.73 -3.52 7.43
N TYR A 48 -3.77 -2.79 8.51
CA TYR A 48 -4.98 -2.24 9.14
C TYR A 48 -4.93 -0.72 9.05
N LYS A 49 -5.05 -0.23 7.81
CA LYS A 49 -4.88 1.19 7.49
C LYS A 49 -6.05 2.05 7.96
N PHE A 50 -7.24 1.47 7.97
CA PHE A 50 -8.49 2.11 8.32
C PHE A 50 -9.27 1.25 9.29
N THR A 51 -10.04 1.87 10.17
CA THR A 51 -11.03 1.15 10.98
C THR A 51 -12.32 0.95 10.17
N PRO A 52 -13.16 -0.06 10.50
CA PRO A 52 -14.43 -0.26 9.82
C PRO A 52 -15.34 0.98 9.82
N GLU A 53 -15.27 1.81 10.89
CA GLU A 53 -16.05 3.05 11.04
C GLU A 53 -15.60 4.15 10.07
N GLN A 54 -14.35 4.13 9.62
CA GLN A 54 -13.81 5.05 8.63
C GLN A 54 -14.18 4.65 7.20
N CYS A 55 -14.65 3.41 7.00
CA CYS A 55 -14.94 2.83 5.71
C CYS A 55 -16.44 2.87 5.42
N THR A 56 -16.78 2.88 4.14
CA THR A 56 -18.12 2.53 3.65
C THR A 56 -18.18 1.06 3.24
N ARG A 57 -19.37 0.51 2.98
CA ARG A 57 -19.50 -0.83 2.39
C ARG A 57 -20.08 -0.70 1.00
N ASN A 58 -19.47 -1.39 0.04
CA ASN A 58 -20.02 -1.49 -1.31
C ASN A 58 -21.23 -2.47 -1.35
N GLU A 59 -21.83 -2.63 -2.53
CA GLU A 59 -22.97 -3.54 -2.75
C GLU A 59 -22.67 -5.01 -2.41
N GLN A 60 -21.40 -5.43 -2.46
CA GLN A 60 -20.93 -6.76 -2.09
C GLN A 60 -20.60 -6.87 -0.58
N GLY A 61 -20.81 -5.80 0.21
CA GLY A 61 -20.51 -5.76 1.64
C GLY A 61 -19.03 -5.60 1.98
N ILE A 62 -18.17 -5.39 0.98
CA ILE A 62 -16.72 -5.18 1.16
C ILE A 62 -16.49 -3.76 1.68
N LEU A 63 -15.60 -3.63 2.66
CA LEU A 63 -15.17 -2.33 3.18
C LEU A 63 -14.39 -1.55 2.12
N VAL A 64 -14.77 -0.29 1.92
CA VAL A 64 -14.13 0.66 1.01
C VAL A 64 -13.60 1.83 1.83
N PRO A 65 -12.29 2.08 1.83
CA PRO A 65 -11.71 3.18 2.57
C PRO A 65 -12.11 4.55 1.98
N PRO A 66 -11.90 5.64 2.72
CA PRO A 66 -12.06 6.98 2.17
C PRO A 66 -11.06 7.19 1.02
N PRO A 67 -11.44 7.95 -0.02
CA PRO A 67 -10.58 8.20 -1.16
C PRO A 67 -9.33 9.01 -0.76
N LEU A 68 -8.25 8.82 -1.52
CA LEU A 68 -7.05 9.65 -1.38
C LEU A 68 -7.36 11.12 -1.75
N ARG A 69 -6.63 12.04 -1.13
CA ARG A 69 -6.73 13.48 -1.38
C ARG A 69 -6.02 13.85 -2.67
N PHE A 70 -6.64 13.49 -3.80
CA PHE A 70 -6.12 13.84 -5.12
C PHE A 70 -6.06 15.34 -5.37
N ASP A 71 -6.97 16.10 -4.74
CA ASP A 71 -6.93 17.56 -4.76
C ASP A 71 -5.58 18.13 -4.27
N VAL A 72 -5.02 17.54 -3.21
CA VAL A 72 -3.68 17.89 -2.71
C VAL A 72 -2.60 17.54 -3.73
N LEU A 73 -2.65 16.33 -4.29
CA LEU A 73 -1.66 15.86 -5.27
C LEU A 73 -1.70 16.69 -6.56
N GLU A 74 -2.89 17.02 -7.06
CA GLU A 74 -3.07 17.87 -8.24
C GLU A 74 -2.54 19.29 -8.02
N GLU A 75 -2.81 19.87 -6.84
CA GLU A 75 -2.30 21.21 -6.51
C GLU A 75 -0.76 21.22 -6.36
N VAL A 76 -0.17 20.20 -5.75
CA VAL A 76 1.30 20.02 -5.71
C VAL A 76 1.86 19.91 -7.13
N SER A 77 1.20 19.14 -8.01
CA SER A 77 1.64 18.97 -9.40
C SER A 77 1.58 20.27 -10.21
N LYS A 78 0.63 21.16 -9.91
CA LYS A 78 0.54 22.50 -10.53
C LYS A 78 1.64 23.43 -10.03
N ARG A 79 1.94 23.43 -8.74
CA ARG A 79 2.96 24.28 -8.13
C ARG A 79 4.39 23.87 -8.52
N LEU A 80 4.62 22.56 -8.62
CA LEU A 80 5.92 21.96 -8.92
C LEU A 80 5.79 21.01 -10.12
N PRO A 81 5.64 21.53 -11.34
CA PRO A 81 5.48 20.68 -12.53
C PRO A 81 6.67 19.75 -12.73
N GLY A 82 6.39 18.44 -12.83
CA GLY A 82 7.43 17.42 -13.05
C GLY A 82 8.26 17.05 -11.82
N PHE A 83 7.96 17.60 -10.65
CA PHE A 83 8.66 17.23 -9.43
C PHE A 83 8.20 15.84 -8.93
N PRO A 84 9.14 14.92 -8.62
CA PRO A 84 8.82 13.56 -8.25
C PRO A 84 8.21 13.45 -6.84
N ILE A 85 6.99 12.93 -6.75
CA ILE A 85 6.30 12.66 -5.48
C ILE A 85 6.38 11.17 -5.15
N VAL A 86 6.52 10.88 -3.86
CA VAL A 86 6.59 9.52 -3.30
C VAL A 86 5.38 9.29 -2.38
N LEU A 87 4.77 8.11 -2.46
CA LEU A 87 3.75 7.68 -1.50
C LEU A 87 4.28 6.56 -0.61
N HIS A 88 4.23 6.77 0.70
CA HIS A 88 4.39 5.77 1.74
C HIS A 88 3.05 5.20 2.18
N GLY A 89 3.06 4.08 2.92
CA GLY A 89 1.85 3.49 3.47
C GLY A 89 0.82 3.03 2.43
N SER A 90 1.26 2.65 1.24
CA SER A 90 0.42 2.47 0.04
C SER A 90 0.18 1.02 -0.35
N SER A 91 0.40 0.06 0.56
CA SER A 91 0.03 -1.34 0.31
C SER A 91 -1.48 -1.47 0.10
N SER A 92 -1.91 -2.28 -0.88
CA SER A 92 -3.33 -2.44 -1.21
C SER A 92 -4.04 -3.51 -0.38
N VAL A 93 -3.27 -4.32 0.36
CA VAL A 93 -3.81 -5.41 1.20
C VAL A 93 -4.77 -6.29 0.39
N PRO A 94 -4.29 -7.01 -0.67
CA PRO A 94 -5.16 -7.79 -1.54
C PRO A 94 -5.99 -8.80 -0.76
N GLN A 95 -7.31 -8.70 -0.86
CA GLN A 95 -8.23 -9.53 -0.06
C GLN A 95 -8.04 -11.02 -0.32
N ALA A 96 -7.65 -11.42 -1.52
CA ALA A 96 -7.35 -12.82 -1.84
C ALA A 96 -6.26 -13.43 -0.93
N PHE A 97 -5.26 -12.65 -0.52
CA PHE A 97 -4.25 -13.11 0.44
C PHE A 97 -4.79 -13.13 1.88
N VAL A 98 -5.60 -12.15 2.26
CA VAL A 98 -6.25 -12.09 3.58
C VAL A 98 -7.18 -13.28 3.75
N ASP A 99 -8.03 -13.58 2.77
CA ASP A 99 -8.95 -14.71 2.76
C ASP A 99 -8.19 -16.04 2.85
N LYS A 100 -7.12 -16.19 2.07
CA LYS A 100 -6.25 -17.38 2.11
C LYS A 100 -5.62 -17.55 3.51
N ILE A 101 -5.08 -16.49 4.10
CA ILE A 101 -4.53 -16.53 5.46
C ILE A 101 -5.59 -16.98 6.46
N ASN A 102 -6.80 -16.42 6.38
CA ASN A 102 -7.89 -16.75 7.29
C ASN A 102 -8.39 -18.19 7.10
N ALA A 103 -8.45 -18.68 5.85
CA ALA A 103 -8.85 -20.05 5.53
C ALA A 103 -7.86 -21.10 6.09
N HIS A 104 -6.57 -20.75 6.20
CA HIS A 104 -5.50 -21.63 6.66
C HIS A 104 -5.00 -21.27 8.07
N GLY A 105 -5.91 -21.07 9.01
CA GLY A 105 -5.64 -20.90 10.44
C GLY A 105 -5.11 -19.52 10.86
N GLY A 106 -5.19 -18.52 9.98
CA GLY A 106 -4.93 -17.13 10.33
C GLY A 106 -6.15 -16.43 10.92
N LYS A 107 -5.93 -15.20 11.40
CA LYS A 107 -7.01 -14.34 11.89
C LYS A 107 -6.69 -12.89 11.57
N MET A 108 -7.15 -12.44 10.42
CA MET A 108 -6.99 -11.07 9.95
C MET A 108 -8.38 -10.47 9.60
N PRO A 109 -9.21 -10.14 10.62
CA PRO A 109 -10.47 -9.47 10.36
C PRO A 109 -10.22 -8.02 9.92
N ASP A 110 -11.06 -7.53 9.01
CA ASP A 110 -11.10 -6.11 8.61
C ASP A 110 -9.76 -5.52 8.12
N ALA A 111 -8.84 -6.37 7.64
CA ALA A 111 -7.61 -5.90 7.02
C ALA A 111 -7.92 -5.22 5.69
N ILE A 112 -7.53 -3.95 5.56
CA ILE A 112 -7.86 -3.10 4.41
C ILE A 112 -6.68 -2.23 4.02
N GLY A 113 -6.47 -2.07 2.71
CA GLY A 113 -5.43 -1.24 2.13
C GLY A 113 -5.96 -0.15 1.22
N ILE A 114 -5.06 0.46 0.47
CA ILE A 114 -5.40 1.48 -0.53
C ILE A 114 -5.88 0.77 -1.81
N PRO A 115 -7.03 1.15 -2.39
CA PRO A 115 -7.50 0.58 -3.66
C PRO A 115 -6.46 0.75 -4.78
N GLU A 116 -6.29 -0.30 -5.58
CA GLU A 116 -5.25 -0.30 -6.64
C GLU A 116 -5.56 0.68 -7.79
N ASP A 117 -6.82 0.97 -8.05
CA ASP A 117 -7.24 1.99 -9.00
C ASP A 117 -6.86 3.40 -8.54
N GLU A 118 -6.94 3.70 -7.25
CA GLU A 118 -6.45 4.96 -6.70
C GLU A 118 -4.92 5.07 -6.80
N LEU A 119 -4.19 4.01 -6.51
CA LEU A 119 -2.74 3.97 -6.72
C LEU A 119 -2.38 4.14 -8.21
N ARG A 120 -3.15 3.51 -9.09
CA ARG A 120 -3.00 3.68 -10.54
C ARG A 120 -3.26 5.11 -10.97
N HIS A 121 -4.27 5.76 -10.42
CA HIS A 121 -4.56 7.16 -10.69
C HIS A 121 -3.43 8.07 -10.19
N ALA A 122 -2.95 7.87 -8.97
CA ALA A 122 -1.81 8.62 -8.43
C ALA A 122 -0.55 8.49 -9.31
N ALA A 123 -0.28 7.28 -9.83
CA ALA A 123 0.85 7.02 -10.74
C ALA A 123 0.71 7.70 -12.13
N GLN A 124 -0.47 8.15 -12.50
CA GLN A 124 -0.72 8.94 -13.72
C GLN A 124 -0.49 10.44 -13.52
N LEU A 125 -0.37 10.88 -12.27
CA LEU A 125 -0.06 12.26 -11.89
C LEU A 125 1.45 12.41 -11.60
N SER A 126 1.82 13.09 -10.52
CA SER A 126 3.23 13.33 -10.15
C SER A 126 3.86 12.23 -9.28
N VAL A 127 3.12 11.19 -8.92
CA VAL A 127 3.66 10.08 -8.12
C VAL A 127 4.54 9.18 -8.96
N CYS A 128 5.83 9.18 -8.66
CA CYS A 128 6.85 8.41 -9.37
C CYS A 128 7.35 7.17 -8.59
N LYS A 129 7.01 7.09 -7.29
CA LYS A 129 7.39 5.97 -6.42
C LYS A 129 6.27 5.68 -5.43
N ILE A 130 5.92 4.39 -5.29
CA ILE A 130 4.93 3.89 -4.34
C ILE A 130 5.59 2.80 -3.50
N ASN A 131 5.64 2.99 -2.17
CA ASN A 131 6.21 2.02 -1.25
C ASN A 131 5.17 0.97 -0.87
N ILE A 132 5.49 -0.30 -1.11
CA ILE A 132 4.62 -1.45 -0.86
C ILE A 132 5.40 -2.50 -0.06
N ASP A 133 4.98 -2.79 1.16
CA ASP A 133 5.58 -3.80 2.04
C ASP A 133 4.55 -4.86 2.47
N SER A 134 3.41 -4.44 3.03
CA SER A 134 2.41 -5.37 3.58
C SER A 134 1.93 -6.39 2.55
N ASP A 135 1.80 -6.03 1.28
CA ASP A 135 1.37 -6.95 0.22
C ASP A 135 2.37 -8.10 0.01
N ILE A 136 3.68 -7.81 0.13
CA ILE A 136 4.74 -8.83 0.07
C ILE A 136 4.62 -9.80 1.25
N ARG A 137 4.45 -9.26 2.45
CA ARG A 137 4.27 -10.05 3.68
C ARG A 137 3.04 -10.95 3.60
N LEU A 138 1.93 -10.41 3.10
CA LEU A 138 0.68 -11.15 2.91
C LEU A 138 0.85 -12.29 1.89
N ALA A 139 1.47 -12.03 0.74
CA ALA A 139 1.71 -13.04 -0.28
C ALA A 139 2.55 -14.22 0.25
N ILE A 140 3.63 -13.92 0.99
CA ILE A 140 4.48 -14.94 1.63
C ILE A 140 3.68 -15.73 2.66
N THR A 141 3.02 -15.03 3.58
CA THR A 141 2.30 -15.66 4.70
C THR A 141 1.15 -16.52 4.21
N ALA A 142 0.36 -16.04 3.24
CA ALA A 142 -0.73 -16.78 2.64
C ALA A 142 -0.25 -18.09 2.02
N SER A 143 0.82 -18.02 1.23
CA SER A 143 1.38 -19.19 0.55
C SER A 143 1.97 -20.20 1.53
N ILE A 144 2.66 -19.76 2.57
CA ILE A 144 3.26 -20.66 3.57
C ILE A 144 2.17 -21.34 4.41
N ARG A 145 1.11 -20.62 4.80
CA ARG A 145 0.00 -21.19 5.57
C ARG A 145 -0.75 -22.26 4.79
N GLU A 146 -1.12 -21.97 3.53
CA GLU A 146 -1.72 -22.92 2.62
C GLU A 146 -0.83 -24.16 2.45
N TYR A 147 0.47 -23.97 2.24
CA TYR A 147 1.42 -25.06 2.07
C TYR A 147 1.47 -25.99 3.27
N PHE A 148 1.53 -25.46 4.50
CA PHE A 148 1.58 -26.28 5.71
C PHE A 148 0.26 -27.01 6.00
N ASP A 149 -0.86 -26.44 5.60
CA ASP A 149 -2.16 -27.09 5.71
C ASP A 149 -2.29 -28.27 4.73
N GLU A 150 -1.81 -28.08 3.50
CA GLU A 150 -1.83 -29.13 2.46
C GLU A 150 -0.75 -30.20 2.62
N HIS A 151 0.37 -29.86 3.26
CA HIS A 151 1.54 -30.74 3.41
C HIS A 151 2.04 -30.75 4.88
N PRO A 152 1.28 -31.32 5.80
CA PRO A 152 1.58 -31.26 7.24
C PRO A 152 2.85 -32.03 7.66
N ASP A 153 3.35 -32.94 6.81
CA ASP A 153 4.58 -33.71 7.00
C ASP A 153 5.84 -33.02 6.42
N HIS A 154 5.69 -31.93 5.69
CA HIS A 154 6.82 -31.21 5.11
C HIS A 154 7.43 -30.20 6.10
N PHE A 155 8.75 -30.22 6.22
CA PHE A 155 9.49 -29.37 7.14
C PHE A 155 10.70 -28.65 6.52
N ASP A 156 11.09 -29.00 5.27
CA ASP A 156 12.21 -28.36 4.58
C ASP A 156 11.83 -26.97 4.06
N PRO A 157 12.53 -25.88 4.49
CA PRO A 157 12.27 -24.53 4.02
C PRO A 157 12.25 -24.39 2.49
N ARG A 158 13.05 -25.16 1.77
CA ARG A 158 13.08 -25.14 0.31
C ARG A 158 11.74 -25.52 -0.32
N GLN A 159 10.96 -26.34 0.37
CA GLN A 159 9.63 -26.79 -0.11
C GLN A 159 8.60 -25.68 0.04
N TYR A 160 8.43 -25.11 1.23
CA TYR A 160 7.40 -24.08 1.48
C TYR A 160 7.80 -22.67 1.05
N LEU A 161 9.09 -22.34 0.96
CA LEU A 161 9.54 -21.05 0.46
C LEU A 161 9.51 -20.95 -1.06
N LYS A 162 9.53 -22.08 -1.80
CA LYS A 162 9.45 -22.06 -3.27
C LYS A 162 8.12 -21.48 -3.77
N PRO A 163 6.93 -21.97 -3.35
CA PRO A 163 5.65 -21.37 -3.72
C PRO A 163 5.49 -19.96 -3.16
N ALA A 164 5.98 -19.67 -1.95
CA ALA A 164 5.95 -18.33 -1.37
C ALA A 164 6.72 -17.32 -2.24
N ARG A 165 7.91 -17.68 -2.71
CA ARG A 165 8.69 -16.84 -3.62
C ARG A 165 7.97 -16.61 -4.96
N GLN A 166 7.28 -17.64 -5.48
CA GLN A 166 6.50 -17.49 -6.71
C GLN A 166 5.32 -16.54 -6.49
N ALA A 167 4.58 -16.66 -5.37
CA ALA A 167 3.49 -15.77 -5.03
C ALA A 167 3.93 -14.29 -4.96
N VAL A 168 5.11 -14.03 -4.36
CA VAL A 168 5.69 -12.67 -4.36
C VAL A 168 6.02 -12.20 -5.76
N LYS A 169 6.65 -13.05 -6.60
CA LYS A 169 6.98 -12.70 -7.98
C LYS A 169 5.75 -12.31 -8.78
N ASP A 170 4.67 -13.08 -8.65
CA ASP A 170 3.43 -12.83 -9.38
C ASP A 170 2.74 -11.54 -8.88
N MET A 171 2.71 -11.32 -7.58
CA MET A 171 2.20 -10.10 -6.98
C MET A 171 3.00 -8.86 -7.42
N VAL A 172 4.33 -8.91 -7.41
CA VAL A 172 5.18 -7.81 -7.88
C VAL A 172 4.96 -7.54 -9.37
N ALA A 173 4.88 -8.58 -10.19
CA ALA A 173 4.58 -8.44 -11.62
C ALA A 173 3.22 -7.75 -11.85
N HIS A 174 2.19 -8.17 -11.10
CA HIS A 174 0.88 -7.50 -11.13
C HIS A 174 0.98 -6.01 -10.79
N LYS A 175 1.71 -5.64 -9.72
CA LYS A 175 1.90 -4.24 -9.34
C LYS A 175 2.60 -3.43 -10.44
N LEU A 176 3.67 -3.96 -11.01
CA LEU A 176 4.42 -3.27 -12.07
C LEU A 176 3.56 -3.03 -13.34
N VAL A 177 2.75 -4.01 -13.72
CA VAL A 177 1.93 -3.92 -14.94
C VAL A 177 0.65 -3.14 -14.71
N ASN A 178 -0.14 -3.55 -13.71
CA ASN A 178 -1.53 -3.10 -13.57
C ASN A 178 -1.68 -1.86 -12.69
N VAL A 179 -0.82 -1.69 -11.69
CA VAL A 179 -0.90 -0.56 -10.76
C VAL A 179 0.05 0.57 -11.20
N LEU A 180 1.34 0.29 -11.30
CA LEU A 180 2.33 1.32 -11.62
C LEU A 180 2.40 1.65 -13.12
N GLY A 181 2.08 0.69 -13.97
CA GLY A 181 2.11 0.87 -15.43
C GLY A 181 3.50 1.14 -15.99
N CYS A 182 4.55 0.64 -15.32
CA CYS A 182 5.95 0.82 -15.74
C CYS A 182 6.48 -0.32 -16.63
N ASN A 183 5.63 -1.26 -17.00
CA ASN A 183 5.95 -2.33 -17.93
C ASN A 183 6.39 -1.77 -19.29
N GLY A 184 7.58 -2.21 -19.78
CA GLY A 184 8.12 -1.78 -21.05
C GLY A 184 8.59 -0.32 -21.11
N LYS A 185 8.84 0.32 -19.97
CA LYS A 185 9.28 1.71 -19.88
C LYS A 185 10.69 1.87 -19.31
N ALA A 186 11.46 0.79 -19.25
CA ALA A 186 12.86 0.83 -18.85
C ALA A 186 13.77 1.07 -20.05
#